data_3f09d0403a6cd07ba170a64f75fccac3
#
_entry.id   3f09d0403a6cd07ba170a64f75fccac3
#
_cell.length_a   1.000
_cell.length_b   1.000
_cell.length_c   1.000
_cell.angle_alpha   90.00
_cell.angle_beta   90.00
_cell.angle_gamma   90.00
#
_symmetry.space_group_name_H-M   'P 1'
#
loop_
_entity.id
_entity.type
_entity.pdbx_description
1 polymer ?
#
loop_
_entity_poly.entity_id
_entity_poly.type
_entity_poly.pdbx_seq_one_letter_code
_entity_poly.pdbx_strand_id
1 'polypeptide(L)'
;DESIPLISVTKGMLDYEDGTMQTYPEYWQEKLPEGSKLRLYAIGGPCTARDLSDHDPSFVAYCGPDFETLEWIRSLFSTDYYIISLTKDVVGLECAVALKNGYALGTALAIGIKEKLGDDGIDHNNMKSALFQESVKEMLELLRIVGGGVDNIMFAAGDLDVTVSAGRSRTVGLLL
;
A
#
# COMPACT_ATOMS: atom_id res chain seq x y z
N ASP A 1 1.12 22.53 -17.10
CA ASP A 1 0.96 21.81 -18.38
C ASP A 1 0.13 20.54 -18.13
N GLU A 2 -1.11 20.51 -18.62
CA GLU A 2 -2.05 19.40 -18.42
C GLU A 2 -1.69 18.14 -19.23
N SER A 3 -0.65 18.18 -20.03
CA SER A 3 -0.15 17.00 -20.76
C SER A 3 0.76 16.12 -19.91
N ILE A 4 1.19 16.61 -18.72
CA ILE A 4 2.07 15.88 -17.81
C ILE A 4 1.22 15.11 -16.80
N PRO A 5 1.34 13.78 -16.71
CA PRO A 5 0.61 13.00 -15.72
C PRO A 5 1.05 13.36 -14.30
N LEU A 6 0.10 13.46 -13.38
CA LEU A 6 0.38 13.67 -11.96
C LEU A 6 0.32 12.34 -11.24
N ILE A 7 1.42 11.95 -10.61
CA ILE A 7 1.54 10.66 -9.93
C ILE A 7 1.56 10.87 -8.43
N SER A 8 0.58 10.31 -7.72
CA SER A 8 0.51 10.31 -6.26
C SER A 8 1.40 9.20 -5.68
N VAL A 9 2.13 9.54 -4.63
CA VAL A 9 2.82 8.59 -3.76
C VAL A 9 2.20 8.55 -2.35
N THR A 10 1.09 9.26 -2.15
CA THR A 10 0.37 9.33 -0.88
C THR A 10 -0.43 8.05 -0.68
N LYS A 11 -0.21 7.38 0.43
CA LYS A 11 -0.97 6.18 0.84
C LYS A 11 -2.01 6.57 1.88
N GLY A 12 -3.20 6.02 1.74
CA GLY A 12 -4.31 6.26 2.64
C GLY A 12 -5.61 6.47 1.89
N MET A 13 -6.68 6.57 2.65
CA MET A 13 -8.03 6.85 2.14
C MET A 13 -8.66 7.96 2.96
N LEU A 14 -9.55 8.71 2.37
CA LEU A 14 -10.44 9.62 3.06
C LEU A 14 -11.63 8.84 3.58
N ASP A 15 -12.01 9.08 4.82
CA ASP A 15 -13.21 8.56 5.43
C ASP A 15 -14.21 9.70 5.68
N TYR A 16 -15.49 9.40 5.48
CA TYR A 16 -16.59 10.34 5.64
C TYR A 16 -17.54 9.88 6.75
N GLU A 17 -18.27 10.82 7.35
CA GLU A 17 -19.20 10.56 8.48
C GLU A 17 -20.31 9.54 8.12
N ASP A 18 -20.64 9.40 6.84
CA ASP A 18 -21.63 8.43 6.36
C ASP A 18 -21.05 7.00 6.18
N GLY A 19 -19.78 6.79 6.50
CA GLY A 19 -19.08 5.52 6.37
C GLY A 19 -18.55 5.23 4.97
N THR A 20 -18.68 6.16 4.03
CA THR A 20 -18.05 6.02 2.71
C THR A 20 -16.56 6.30 2.78
N MET A 21 -15.81 5.70 1.89
CA MET A 21 -14.36 5.89 1.77
C MET A 21 -14.02 6.29 0.33
N GLN A 22 -12.99 7.12 0.16
CA GLN A 22 -12.53 7.58 -1.13
C GLN A 22 -11.01 7.56 -1.19
N THR A 23 -10.45 7.14 -2.31
CA THR A 23 -9.00 7.22 -2.54
C THR A 23 -8.57 8.66 -2.82
N TYR A 24 -7.32 9.00 -2.50
CA TYR A 24 -6.80 10.34 -2.81
C TYR A 24 -6.83 10.67 -4.32
N PRO A 25 -6.47 9.77 -5.24
CA PRO A 25 -6.60 10.06 -6.66
C PRO A 25 -8.02 10.40 -7.09
N GLU A 26 -9.03 9.66 -6.61
CA GLU A 26 -10.45 9.96 -6.90
C GLU A 26 -10.85 11.33 -6.35
N TYR A 27 -10.52 11.61 -5.08
CA TYR A 27 -10.81 12.88 -4.45
C TYR A 27 -10.20 14.06 -5.22
N TRP A 28 -8.94 13.98 -5.57
CA TRP A 28 -8.29 15.06 -6.31
C TRP A 28 -8.81 15.19 -7.74
N GLN A 29 -9.15 14.07 -8.40
CA GLN A 29 -9.77 14.11 -9.72
C GLN A 29 -11.10 14.88 -9.71
N GLU A 30 -11.90 14.72 -8.66
CA GLU A 30 -13.16 15.46 -8.48
C GLU A 30 -12.94 16.97 -8.19
N LYS A 31 -11.80 17.35 -7.62
CA LYS A 31 -11.46 18.74 -7.32
C LYS A 31 -10.81 19.48 -8.47
N LEU A 32 -10.49 18.80 -9.56
CA LEU A 32 -9.97 19.49 -10.74
C LEU A 32 -11.02 20.41 -11.35
N PRO A 33 -10.61 21.56 -11.93
CA PRO A 33 -11.52 22.44 -12.65
C PRO A 33 -12.26 21.71 -13.76
N GLU A 34 -13.50 22.13 -14.00
CA GLU A 34 -14.30 21.60 -15.11
C GLU A 34 -13.55 21.78 -16.44
N GLY A 35 -13.49 20.71 -17.23
CA GLY A 35 -12.76 20.69 -18.50
C GLY A 35 -11.25 20.44 -18.39
N SER A 36 -10.70 20.24 -17.18
CA SER A 36 -9.31 19.84 -17.01
C SER A 36 -9.03 18.52 -17.70
N LYS A 37 -7.90 18.46 -18.42
CA LYS A 37 -7.37 17.24 -19.05
C LYS A 37 -6.38 16.49 -18.18
N LEU A 38 -6.07 17.04 -17.01
CA LEU A 38 -5.16 16.41 -16.07
C LEU A 38 -5.69 15.03 -15.64
N ARG A 39 -4.80 14.05 -15.61
CA ARG A 39 -5.10 12.68 -15.16
C ARG A 39 -4.22 12.35 -13.97
N LEU A 40 -4.83 11.70 -12.98
CA LEU A 40 -4.17 11.29 -11.75
C LEU A 40 -3.82 9.81 -11.81
N TYR A 41 -2.61 9.52 -11.39
CA TYR A 41 -2.02 8.19 -11.27
C TYR A 41 -1.52 8.01 -9.85
N ALA A 42 -1.31 6.78 -9.43
CA ALA A 42 -0.75 6.51 -8.11
C ALA A 42 0.20 5.32 -8.13
N ILE A 43 1.00 5.21 -7.07
CA ILE A 43 1.97 4.13 -6.88
C ILE A 43 1.66 3.40 -5.58
N GLY A 44 1.55 2.07 -5.64
CA GLY A 44 1.39 1.19 -4.49
C GLY A 44 2.41 0.05 -4.48
N GLY A 45 2.56 -0.56 -3.32
CA GLY A 45 3.42 -1.74 -3.15
C GLY A 45 4.64 -1.52 -2.25
N PRO A 46 5.39 -2.61 -1.96
CA PRO A 46 6.54 -2.61 -1.08
C PRO A 46 7.73 -1.89 -1.70
N CYS A 47 8.13 -0.78 -1.10
CA CYS A 47 9.33 -0.08 -1.50
C CYS A 47 9.76 0.88 -0.39
N THR A 48 10.92 0.68 0.22
CA THR A 48 11.53 1.66 1.10
C THR A 48 12.54 2.50 0.32
N ALA A 49 12.64 3.78 0.64
CA ALA A 49 13.56 4.68 -0.06
C ALA A 49 15.03 4.25 0.12
N ARG A 50 15.37 3.67 1.27
CA ARG A 50 16.72 3.19 1.55
C ARG A 50 17.07 2.01 0.66
N ASP A 51 16.25 0.96 0.69
CA ASP A 51 16.51 -0.26 -0.06
C ASP A 51 16.54 0.02 -1.57
N LEU A 52 15.65 0.90 -2.04
CA LEU A 52 15.67 1.36 -3.43
C LEU A 52 16.97 2.08 -3.78
N SER A 53 17.52 2.91 -2.87
CA SER A 53 18.80 3.59 -3.10
C SER A 53 19.99 2.62 -3.11
N ASP A 54 19.87 1.50 -2.43
CA ASP A 54 20.83 0.41 -2.39
C ASP A 54 20.65 -0.59 -3.57
N HIS A 55 19.72 -0.29 -4.48
CA HIS A 55 19.35 -1.10 -5.65
C HIS A 55 18.75 -2.46 -5.30
N ASP A 56 18.12 -2.59 -4.15
CA ASP A 56 17.39 -3.82 -3.80
C ASP A 56 16.17 -4.01 -4.70
N PRO A 57 15.92 -5.24 -5.19
CA PRO A 57 14.80 -5.51 -6.05
C PRO A 57 13.46 -5.12 -5.42
N SER A 58 12.77 -4.20 -6.07
CA SER A 58 11.49 -3.64 -5.61
C SER A 58 10.40 -3.89 -6.64
N PHE A 59 9.27 -4.46 -6.20
CA PHE A 59 8.12 -4.76 -7.04
C PHE A 59 6.95 -3.87 -6.62
N VAL A 60 6.59 -2.92 -7.47
CA VAL A 60 5.50 -1.97 -7.21
C VAL A 60 4.45 -2.03 -8.30
N ALA A 61 3.29 -1.43 -8.05
CA ALA A 61 2.27 -1.22 -9.07
C ALA A 61 2.01 0.27 -9.27
N TYR A 62 1.81 0.64 -10.53
CA TYR A 62 1.30 1.94 -10.91
C TYR A 62 -0.13 1.78 -11.38
N CYS A 63 -1.02 2.63 -10.91
CA CYS A 63 -2.41 2.63 -11.31
C CYS A 63 -2.86 3.98 -11.86
N GLY A 64 -3.88 3.92 -12.74
CA GLY A 64 -4.43 5.11 -13.36
C GLY A 64 -5.47 4.79 -14.44
N PRO A 65 -6.06 5.81 -15.08
CA PRO A 65 -7.21 5.64 -15.95
C PRO A 65 -6.93 4.92 -17.26
N ASP A 66 -5.69 4.97 -17.77
CA ASP A 66 -5.35 4.39 -19.07
C ASP A 66 -3.97 3.72 -19.10
N PHE A 67 -3.87 2.64 -19.85
CA PHE A 67 -2.63 1.89 -19.99
C PHE A 67 -1.58 2.60 -20.87
N GLU A 68 -1.96 3.44 -21.81
CA GLU A 68 -1.02 4.10 -22.70
C GLU A 68 -0.05 4.99 -21.89
N THR A 69 -0.62 5.84 -21.02
CA THR A 69 0.18 6.69 -20.15
C THR A 69 0.94 5.87 -19.10
N LEU A 70 0.32 4.82 -18.53
CA LEU A 70 0.99 3.93 -17.57
C LEU A 70 2.20 3.23 -18.20
N GLU A 71 2.10 2.73 -19.42
CA GLU A 71 3.22 2.14 -20.16
C GLU A 71 4.35 3.16 -20.44
N TRP A 72 3.97 4.36 -20.80
CA TRP A 72 4.95 5.44 -20.99
C TRP A 72 5.66 5.76 -19.67
N ILE A 73 4.93 5.91 -18.55
CA ILE A 73 5.50 6.13 -17.22
C ILE A 73 6.43 4.96 -16.85
N ARG A 74 5.99 3.72 -17.03
CA ARG A 74 6.80 2.52 -16.77
C ARG A 74 8.10 2.56 -17.55
N SER A 75 8.08 2.96 -18.82
CA SER A 75 9.27 3.04 -19.66
C SER A 75 10.31 4.05 -19.15
N LEU A 76 9.88 5.06 -18.38
CA LEU A 76 10.77 6.07 -17.81
C LEU A 76 11.39 5.66 -16.47
N PHE A 77 10.67 4.86 -15.67
CA PHE A 77 11.05 4.59 -14.27
C PHE A 77 11.49 3.15 -14.01
N SER A 78 11.14 2.20 -14.88
CA SER A 78 11.51 0.80 -14.65
C SER A 78 13.02 0.59 -14.84
N THR A 79 13.61 -0.19 -13.95
CA THR A 79 15.02 -0.62 -14.00
C THR A 79 15.11 -2.13 -13.82
N ASP A 80 16.30 -2.69 -13.75
CA ASP A 80 16.55 -4.09 -13.42
C ASP A 80 16.27 -4.45 -11.96
N TYR A 81 16.18 -3.44 -11.08
CA TYR A 81 15.85 -3.57 -9.65
C TYR A 81 14.54 -2.88 -9.25
N TYR A 82 13.94 -2.04 -10.10
CA TYR A 82 12.63 -1.40 -9.85
C TYR A 82 11.62 -1.84 -10.89
N ILE A 83 10.88 -2.89 -10.56
CA ILE A 83 9.96 -3.58 -11.45
C ILE A 83 8.53 -3.04 -11.22
N ILE A 84 7.90 -2.58 -12.30
CA ILE A 84 6.62 -1.89 -12.25
C ILE A 84 5.55 -2.74 -12.93
N SER A 85 4.54 -3.14 -12.16
CA SER A 85 3.28 -3.68 -12.66
C SER A 85 2.30 -2.55 -12.95
N LEU A 86 1.36 -2.78 -13.87
CA LEU A 86 0.38 -1.77 -14.25
C LEU A 86 -1.04 -2.28 -13.99
N THR A 87 -1.90 -1.41 -13.47
CA THR A 87 -3.31 -1.70 -13.27
C THR A 87 -4.18 -0.46 -13.50
N LYS A 88 -5.41 -0.66 -13.95
CA LYS A 88 -6.43 0.40 -13.99
C LYS A 88 -7.28 0.45 -12.72
N ASP A 89 -7.08 -0.48 -11.82
CA ASP A 89 -7.81 -0.57 -10.57
C ASP A 89 -7.20 0.34 -9.51
N VAL A 90 -7.52 1.62 -9.59
CA VAL A 90 -7.05 2.65 -8.65
C VAL A 90 -7.58 2.37 -7.25
N VAL A 91 -8.88 2.08 -7.12
CA VAL A 91 -9.53 1.82 -5.82
C VAL A 91 -8.90 0.61 -5.15
N GLY A 92 -8.76 -0.49 -5.87
CA GLY A 92 -8.19 -1.73 -5.32
C GLY A 92 -6.73 -1.56 -4.90
N LEU A 93 -5.88 -0.91 -5.71
CA LEU A 93 -4.48 -0.72 -5.34
C LEU A 93 -4.32 0.24 -4.16
N GLU A 94 -4.99 1.39 -4.18
CA GLU A 94 -4.91 2.39 -3.11
C GLU A 94 -5.47 1.85 -1.79
N CYS A 95 -6.60 1.14 -1.82
CA CYS A 95 -7.16 0.46 -0.64
C CYS A 95 -6.16 -0.57 -0.10
N ALA A 96 -5.62 -1.42 -0.96
CA ALA A 96 -4.67 -2.47 -0.58
C ALA A 96 -3.47 -1.91 0.20
N VAL A 97 -2.85 -0.84 -0.30
CA VAL A 97 -1.67 -0.26 0.34
C VAL A 97 -1.99 0.67 1.51
N ALA A 98 -3.21 1.20 1.61
CA ALA A 98 -3.65 1.99 2.76
C ALA A 98 -3.81 1.13 4.03
N LEU A 99 -4.41 -0.05 3.88
CA LEU A 99 -4.75 -0.97 4.98
C LEU A 99 -3.52 -1.47 5.75
N LYS A 100 -2.38 -1.62 5.10
CA LYS A 100 -1.16 -2.20 5.70
C LYS A 100 -0.75 -1.57 7.03
N ASN A 101 -0.92 -0.25 7.19
CA ASN A 101 -0.43 0.45 8.38
C ASN A 101 -1.21 0.06 9.65
N GLY A 102 -2.53 -0.14 9.55
CA GLY A 102 -3.35 -0.63 10.64
C GLY A 102 -2.99 -2.05 11.05
N TYR A 103 -2.84 -2.94 10.07
CA TYR A 103 -2.47 -4.33 10.32
C TYR A 103 -1.03 -4.48 10.85
N ALA A 104 -0.09 -3.68 10.35
CA ALA A 104 1.28 -3.67 10.87
C ALA A 104 1.32 -3.20 12.31
N LEU A 105 0.53 -2.19 12.68
CA LEU A 105 0.40 -1.72 14.06
C LEU A 105 -0.17 -2.81 14.96
N GLY A 106 -1.26 -3.48 14.55
CA GLY A 106 -1.88 -4.57 15.31
C GLY A 106 -0.94 -5.75 15.51
N THR A 107 -0.23 -6.16 14.46
CA THR A 107 0.78 -7.23 14.54
C THR A 107 1.91 -6.86 15.50
N ALA A 108 2.41 -5.64 15.43
CA ALA A 108 3.50 -5.18 16.29
C ALA A 108 3.05 -5.03 17.75
N LEU A 109 1.82 -4.58 18.00
CA LEU A 109 1.23 -4.51 19.35
C LEU A 109 1.17 -5.90 20.01
N ALA A 110 0.69 -6.90 19.27
CA ALA A 110 0.63 -8.27 19.78
C ALA A 110 2.03 -8.84 20.12
N ILE A 111 3.03 -8.52 19.32
CA ILE A 111 4.43 -8.87 19.61
C ILE A 111 4.93 -8.15 20.86
N GLY A 112 4.71 -6.83 20.96
CA GLY A 112 5.14 -6.02 22.11
C GLY A 112 4.50 -6.44 23.44
N ILE A 113 3.20 -6.76 23.43
CA ILE A 113 2.52 -7.30 24.62
C ILE A 113 3.19 -8.60 25.09
N LYS A 114 3.55 -9.47 24.16
CA LYS A 114 4.20 -10.73 24.51
C LYS A 114 5.61 -10.53 25.07
N GLU A 115 6.40 -9.63 24.50
CA GLU A 115 7.71 -9.24 25.03
C GLU A 115 7.59 -8.70 26.47
N LYS A 116 6.57 -7.87 26.76
CA LYS A 116 6.29 -7.34 28.10
C LYS A 116 5.87 -8.40 29.12
N LEU A 117 5.25 -9.49 28.68
CA LEU A 117 4.82 -10.59 29.55
C LEU A 117 5.95 -11.54 29.95
N GLY A 118 7.17 -11.24 29.60
CA GLY A 118 8.34 -12.01 30.01
C GLY A 118 8.72 -13.09 29.01
N ASP A 119 8.79 -12.72 27.77
CA ASP A 119 9.28 -13.59 26.72
C ASP A 119 10.73 -14.02 27.03
N ASP A 120 11.00 -15.29 26.85
CA ASP A 120 12.30 -15.94 27.04
C ASP A 120 13.32 -15.64 25.92
N GLY A 121 13.02 -14.65 25.06
CA GLY A 121 13.84 -14.27 23.89
C GLY A 121 13.63 -15.17 22.68
N ILE A 122 12.57 -15.98 22.68
CA ILE A 122 12.22 -16.83 21.54
C ILE A 122 11.47 -16.00 20.48
N ASP A 123 11.94 -16.05 19.26
CA ASP A 123 11.21 -15.53 18.10
C ASP A 123 9.86 -16.25 17.92
N HIS A 124 8.75 -15.56 18.22
CA HIS A 124 7.40 -16.13 18.07
C HIS A 124 6.95 -16.15 16.60
N ASN A 125 7.70 -16.84 15.75
CA ASN A 125 7.45 -16.88 14.31
C ASN A 125 6.07 -17.42 13.96
N ASN A 126 5.54 -18.40 14.70
CA ASN A 126 4.19 -18.92 14.48
C ASN A 126 3.12 -17.85 14.73
N MET A 127 3.25 -17.07 15.81
CA MET A 127 2.31 -15.99 16.12
C MET A 127 2.39 -14.88 15.06
N LYS A 128 3.60 -14.44 14.70
CA LYS A 128 3.80 -13.44 13.65
C LYS A 128 3.19 -13.90 12.33
N SER A 129 3.43 -15.15 11.94
CA SER A 129 2.89 -15.74 10.72
C SER A 129 1.37 -15.85 10.75
N ALA A 130 0.76 -16.24 11.87
CA ALA A 130 -0.69 -16.32 12.02
C ALA A 130 -1.34 -14.92 11.92
N LEU A 131 -0.78 -13.92 12.59
CA LEU A 131 -1.27 -12.54 12.50
C LEU A 131 -1.12 -11.98 11.07
N PHE A 132 -0.01 -12.23 10.41
CA PHE A 132 0.19 -11.83 9.03
C PHE A 132 -0.85 -12.50 8.11
N GLN A 133 -1.08 -13.80 8.25
CA GLN A 133 -2.05 -14.55 7.46
C GLN A 133 -3.48 -14.02 7.65
N GLU A 134 -3.91 -13.79 8.90
CA GLU A 134 -5.25 -13.21 9.17
C GLU A 134 -5.34 -11.79 8.64
N SER A 135 -4.29 -10.97 8.77
CA SER A 135 -4.26 -9.62 8.19
C SER A 135 -4.47 -9.65 6.67
N VAL A 136 -3.76 -10.53 5.96
CA VAL A 136 -3.91 -10.68 4.49
C VAL A 136 -5.32 -11.15 4.12
N LYS A 137 -5.89 -12.07 4.89
CA LYS A 137 -7.25 -12.56 4.67
C LYS A 137 -8.30 -11.44 4.88
N GLU A 138 -8.19 -10.66 5.96
CA GLU A 138 -9.08 -9.53 6.21
C GLU A 138 -8.93 -8.44 5.16
N MET A 139 -7.69 -8.10 4.76
CA MET A 139 -7.45 -7.14 3.67
C MET A 139 -8.09 -7.60 2.36
N LEU A 140 -8.05 -8.90 2.07
CA LEU A 140 -8.71 -9.48 0.89
C LEU A 140 -10.23 -9.31 0.93
N GLU A 141 -10.86 -9.50 2.09
CA GLU A 141 -12.30 -9.27 2.25
C GLU A 141 -12.66 -7.78 2.11
N LEU A 142 -11.85 -6.89 2.68
CA LEU A 142 -12.05 -5.44 2.54
C LEU A 142 -11.91 -5.00 1.07
N LEU A 143 -10.94 -5.52 0.33
CA LEU A 143 -10.82 -5.26 -1.11
C LEU A 143 -12.10 -5.65 -1.87
N ARG A 144 -12.70 -6.79 -1.55
CA ARG A 144 -13.98 -7.21 -2.16
C ARG A 144 -15.12 -6.26 -1.81
N ILE A 145 -15.18 -5.79 -0.56
CA ILE A 145 -16.23 -4.88 -0.09
C ILE A 145 -16.16 -3.53 -0.82
N VAL A 146 -14.96 -2.98 -1.03
CA VAL A 146 -14.78 -1.71 -1.76
C VAL A 146 -14.86 -1.86 -3.28
N GLY A 147 -15.04 -3.07 -3.80
CA GLY A 147 -15.09 -3.35 -5.23
C GLY A 147 -13.74 -3.34 -5.93
N GLY A 148 -12.65 -3.42 -5.18
CA GLY A 148 -11.30 -3.51 -5.71
C GLY A 148 -10.94 -4.92 -6.19
N GLY A 149 -10.02 -5.00 -7.15
CA GLY A 149 -9.52 -6.25 -7.69
C GLY A 149 -8.71 -7.03 -6.67
N VAL A 150 -9.06 -8.29 -6.48
CA VAL A 150 -8.42 -9.18 -5.49
C VAL A 150 -6.93 -9.42 -5.75
N ASP A 151 -6.48 -9.27 -7.00
CA ASP A 151 -5.07 -9.42 -7.37
C ASP A 151 -4.17 -8.38 -6.71
N ASN A 152 -4.72 -7.22 -6.30
CA ASN A 152 -3.99 -6.19 -5.56
C ASN A 152 -3.54 -6.62 -4.17
N ILE A 153 -4.05 -7.76 -3.65
CA ILE A 153 -3.61 -8.33 -2.37
C ILE A 153 -2.12 -8.63 -2.34
N MET A 154 -1.52 -8.93 -3.49
CA MET A 154 -0.08 -9.19 -3.58
C MET A 154 0.74 -7.96 -3.15
N PHE A 155 0.32 -6.76 -3.58
CA PHE A 155 0.97 -5.51 -3.20
C PHE A 155 0.72 -5.15 -1.74
N ALA A 156 -0.50 -5.42 -1.24
CA ALA A 156 -0.86 -5.24 0.16
C ALA A 156 -0.01 -6.13 1.08
N ALA A 157 0.11 -7.42 0.75
CA ALA A 157 0.86 -8.39 1.53
C ALA A 157 2.35 -8.06 1.57
N GLY A 158 2.96 -7.73 0.43
CA GLY A 158 4.36 -7.33 0.38
C GLY A 158 4.62 -6.03 1.15
N ASP A 159 3.74 -5.04 1.02
CA ASP A 159 3.86 -3.77 1.74
C ASP A 159 3.62 -3.93 3.26
N LEU A 160 2.75 -4.87 3.67
CA LEU A 160 2.57 -5.26 5.06
C LEU A 160 3.84 -5.89 5.63
N ASP A 161 4.44 -6.85 4.92
CA ASP A 161 5.65 -7.55 5.36
C ASP A 161 6.80 -6.58 5.63
N VAL A 162 7.11 -5.69 4.69
CA VAL A 162 8.12 -4.65 4.85
C VAL A 162 7.79 -3.73 6.04
N THR A 163 6.52 -3.39 6.24
CA THR A 163 6.09 -2.48 7.31
C THR A 163 6.16 -3.13 8.69
N VAL A 164 5.82 -4.41 8.81
CA VAL A 164 5.97 -5.19 10.06
C VAL A 164 7.44 -5.41 10.41
N SER A 165 8.28 -5.61 9.40
CA SER A 165 9.70 -5.90 9.61
C SER A 165 10.51 -4.66 10.03
N ALA A 166 10.26 -3.48 9.45
CA ALA A 166 11.10 -2.29 9.64
C ALA A 166 10.34 -0.95 9.69
N GLY A 167 9.00 -0.95 9.61
CA GLY A 167 8.20 0.27 9.52
C GLY A 167 8.05 1.03 10.84
N ARG A 168 7.70 2.33 10.75
CA ARG A 168 7.37 3.17 11.92
C ARG A 168 6.17 2.63 12.71
N SER A 169 5.17 2.07 12.03
CA SER A 169 4.02 1.42 12.67
C SER A 169 4.43 0.27 13.56
N ARG A 170 5.46 -0.50 13.18
CA ARG A 170 6.07 -1.53 14.04
C ARG A 170 6.60 -0.92 15.34
N THR A 171 7.39 0.15 15.24
CA THR A 171 7.97 0.80 16.43
C THR A 171 6.88 1.29 17.39
N VAL A 172 5.83 1.91 16.87
CA VAL A 172 4.69 2.36 17.69
C VAL A 172 3.99 1.18 18.35
N GLY A 173 3.68 0.11 17.63
CA GLY A 173 3.02 -1.06 18.18
C GLY A 173 3.83 -1.79 19.27
N LEU A 174 5.16 -1.77 19.18
CA LEU A 174 6.03 -2.33 20.22
C LEU A 174 6.10 -1.48 21.50
N LEU A 175 5.88 -0.16 21.38
CA LEU A 175 5.94 0.79 22.50
C LEU A 175 4.63 0.90 23.29
N LEU A 176 3.48 0.58 22.69
CA LEU A 176 2.16 0.58 23.32
C LEU A 176 1.96 -0.65 24.20
#